data_1230cbf69e0a5ecebfa464785b7df212
#
_entry.id   1230cbf69e0a5ecebfa464785b7df212
#
_cell.length_a   1.000
_cell.length_b   1.000
_cell.length_c   1.000
_cell.angle_alpha   90.00
_cell.angle_beta   90.00
_cell.angle_gamma   90.00
#
_symmetry.space_group_name_H-M   'P 1'
#
loop_
_entity.id
_entity.type
_entity.pdbx_description
1 polymer ?
#
loop_
_entity_poly.entity_id
_entity_poly.type
_entity_poly.pdbx_seq_one_letter_code
_entity_poly.pdbx_strand_id
1 'polypeptide(L)'
;MSKKIVIVGGVAGGASTAARLRRLDENNQIIMFERGPHVSFSNCCLPYYLSGKVENHEDLVLMTPEKFYSQYRIDARVYTEVVSINRKVKEVTVRNVVSGQEYTESYDKLVLSTGAKAIVPPIKGIEDVNVFTVRNVVDIAKLNSFIKDNNSKNISVIGGGFIGVEVAENLHEAGYNVTLIEAMDQIMKPFDYDMVQVLHKEMYDKGVNLIVGDKVSSFESGKVVLESGKKINSDAVVMAIGVAPETDLAREAGLEIGQTGAIKVNQNYLTNDKDIYAVGDAVEVYNSLTNSISRLPLAGPAQKQARAVADHIHGRPSRNSGYIGSSCVQIFDYNGASTGLTEGQIKSMNLSLNYDVVRVIPQDKVGLMPGSEPLHFKLIFEVPTGRILGAQAIGKGNADKRVDIIATLIKMGGTVEDLKDLELCYAPPFGTAKDVVNHAALVASNLLEGTFKQVYVHEVRDLVESGACIIDVREVSEYEAGHIKGAKNLPLSEIRDRLDEIPTDRPVYLHCRSAQRSYNACLALQHLGFDNIYNVSGGFMGISFYEYYNDKVQDREPIVTEYNFN
;
A
#
# COMPACT_ATOMS: atom_id res chain seq x y z
N MET A 1 40.77 6.96 -13.07
CA MET A 1 41.39 7.23 -11.75
C MET A 1 40.50 6.61 -10.67
N SER A 2 41.09 5.94 -9.70
CA SER A 2 40.39 5.45 -8.52
C SER A 2 39.69 6.59 -7.79
N LYS A 3 38.45 6.39 -7.33
CA LYS A 3 37.69 7.36 -6.57
C LYS A 3 37.49 6.88 -5.15
N LYS A 4 37.54 7.81 -4.20
CA LYS A 4 37.12 7.58 -2.83
C LYS A 4 35.66 7.98 -2.68
N ILE A 5 34.81 6.98 -2.44
CA ILE A 5 33.37 7.16 -2.37
C ILE A 5 32.89 6.87 -0.94
N VAL A 6 32.30 7.87 -0.32
CA VAL A 6 31.72 7.77 1.02
C VAL A 6 30.20 7.64 0.90
N ILE A 7 29.63 6.73 1.67
CA ILE A 7 28.18 6.46 1.72
C ILE A 7 27.71 6.61 3.15
N VAL A 8 26.67 7.41 3.37
CA VAL A 8 26.05 7.65 4.68
C VAL A 8 24.73 6.89 4.76
N GLY A 9 24.66 5.89 5.63
CA GLY A 9 23.56 4.96 5.78
C GLY A 9 23.78 3.64 5.01
N GLY A 10 23.70 2.53 5.73
CA GLY A 10 24.11 1.20 5.28
C GLY A 10 22.97 0.23 4.92
N VAL A 11 21.73 0.70 4.72
CA VAL A 11 20.60 -0.17 4.44
C VAL A 11 20.26 -0.18 2.93
N ALA A 12 19.01 -0.25 2.52
CA ALA A 12 18.59 -0.53 1.14
C ALA A 12 19.31 0.30 0.06
N GLY A 13 19.28 1.63 0.17
CA GLY A 13 19.91 2.52 -0.82
C GLY A 13 21.42 2.48 -0.76
N GLY A 14 22.00 2.62 0.45
CA GLY A 14 23.46 2.70 0.62
C GLY A 14 24.18 1.39 0.31
N ALA A 15 23.72 0.28 0.87
CA ALA A 15 24.30 -1.04 0.62
C ALA A 15 24.25 -1.42 -0.86
N SER A 16 23.12 -1.15 -1.52
CA SER A 16 22.97 -1.41 -2.95
C SER A 16 23.85 -0.52 -3.83
N THR A 17 24.01 0.75 -3.44
CA THR A 17 24.93 1.67 -4.12
C THR A 17 26.37 1.17 -3.99
N ALA A 18 26.82 0.82 -2.77
CA ALA A 18 28.16 0.32 -2.50
C ALA A 18 28.47 -0.94 -3.34
N ALA A 19 27.57 -1.92 -3.31
CA ALA A 19 27.74 -3.14 -4.07
C ALA A 19 27.75 -2.92 -5.60
N ARG A 20 26.94 -1.99 -6.11
CA ARG A 20 26.96 -1.64 -7.54
C ARG A 20 28.23 -0.92 -7.94
N LEU A 21 28.70 0.04 -7.15
CA LEU A 21 29.95 0.78 -7.36
C LEU A 21 31.14 -0.17 -7.47
N ARG A 22 31.22 -1.18 -6.57
CA ARG A 22 32.28 -2.18 -6.62
C ARG A 22 32.25 -3.01 -7.91
N ARG A 23 31.07 -3.45 -8.34
CA ARG A 23 30.91 -4.18 -9.61
C ARG A 23 31.27 -3.35 -10.84
N LEU A 24 31.32 -2.01 -10.72
CA LEU A 24 31.68 -1.12 -11.83
C LEU A 24 33.18 -0.85 -11.88
N ASP A 25 33.85 -0.81 -10.71
CA ASP A 25 35.30 -0.55 -10.64
C ASP A 25 35.89 -1.12 -9.35
N GLU A 26 36.80 -2.08 -9.49
CA GLU A 26 37.52 -2.71 -8.38
C GLU A 26 38.53 -1.78 -7.70
N ASN A 27 38.96 -0.67 -8.34
CA ASN A 27 39.96 0.21 -7.80
C ASN A 27 39.39 1.30 -6.88
N ASN A 28 38.06 1.47 -6.82
CA ASN A 28 37.46 2.47 -5.95
C ASN A 28 37.64 2.13 -4.48
N GLN A 29 37.94 3.14 -3.67
CA GLN A 29 37.84 3.05 -2.22
C GLN A 29 36.39 3.36 -1.82
N ILE A 30 35.69 2.38 -1.24
CA ILE A 30 34.28 2.52 -0.84
C ILE A 30 34.18 2.39 0.67
N ILE A 31 33.72 3.46 1.33
CA ILE A 31 33.51 3.52 2.78
C ILE A 31 32.02 3.75 3.03
N MET A 32 31.42 2.96 3.89
CA MET A 32 30.02 3.09 4.26
C MET A 32 29.87 3.28 5.76
N PHE A 33 29.27 4.37 6.19
CA PHE A 33 29.01 4.69 7.59
C PHE A 33 27.58 4.35 7.98
N GLU A 34 27.43 3.64 9.08
CA GLU A 34 26.14 3.32 9.68
C GLU A 34 26.18 3.61 11.19
N ARG A 35 25.25 4.44 11.67
CA ARG A 35 25.20 4.80 13.10
C ARG A 35 24.72 3.67 14.00
N GLY A 36 23.90 2.76 13.46
CA GLY A 36 23.43 1.56 14.14
C GLY A 36 24.45 0.43 14.16
N PRO A 37 24.12 -0.69 14.83
CA PRO A 37 24.97 -1.88 14.88
C PRO A 37 24.94 -2.71 13.60
N HIS A 38 23.99 -2.50 12.71
CA HIS A 38 23.74 -3.39 11.58
C HIS A 38 23.68 -2.63 10.26
N VAL A 39 24.35 -3.15 9.26
CA VAL A 39 24.21 -2.77 7.85
C VAL A 39 23.38 -3.81 7.11
N SER A 40 22.75 -3.43 6.01
CA SER A 40 22.07 -4.36 5.08
C SER A 40 21.09 -5.31 5.76
N PHE A 41 20.17 -4.79 6.55
CA PHE A 41 19.09 -5.59 7.14
C PHE A 41 17.76 -5.40 6.39
N SER A 42 16.84 -6.37 6.58
CA SER A 42 15.53 -6.38 5.96
C SER A 42 14.52 -5.62 6.81
N ASN A 43 14.26 -4.34 6.48
CA ASN A 43 13.25 -3.54 7.17
C ASN A 43 11.84 -4.13 7.04
N CYS A 44 11.51 -4.65 5.86
CA CYS A 44 10.17 -5.19 5.60
C CYS A 44 9.90 -6.50 6.36
N CYS A 45 10.94 -7.20 6.82
CA CYS A 45 10.78 -8.43 7.61
C CYS A 45 10.71 -8.19 9.12
N LEU A 46 10.88 -6.96 9.60
CA LEU A 46 10.87 -6.66 11.05
C LEU A 46 9.59 -7.12 11.75
N PRO A 47 8.37 -6.87 11.23
CA PRO A 47 7.13 -7.32 11.88
C PRO A 47 7.06 -8.85 12.05
N TYR A 48 7.57 -9.61 11.10
CA TYR A 48 7.52 -11.09 11.09
C TYR A 48 8.37 -11.75 12.18
N TYR A 49 9.27 -11.01 12.80
CA TYR A 49 9.98 -11.45 14.00
C TYR A 49 9.07 -11.51 15.24
N LEU A 50 8.02 -10.66 15.29
CA LEU A 50 7.08 -10.65 16.42
C LEU A 50 6.20 -11.91 16.46
N SER A 51 5.82 -12.45 15.31
CA SER A 51 5.04 -13.69 15.20
C SER A 51 5.91 -14.97 15.25
N GLY A 52 7.24 -14.84 15.20
CA GLY A 52 8.15 -15.96 15.12
C GLY A 52 8.30 -16.57 13.71
N LYS A 53 7.71 -15.96 12.66
CA LYS A 53 7.95 -16.34 11.25
C LYS A 53 9.42 -16.14 10.87
N VAL A 54 10.07 -15.16 11.49
CA VAL A 54 11.53 -15.01 11.56
C VAL A 54 11.94 -15.36 12.98
N GLU A 55 12.69 -16.44 13.17
CA GLU A 55 12.96 -17.00 14.49
C GLU A 55 13.93 -16.14 15.31
N ASN A 56 15.01 -15.66 14.67
CA ASN A 56 16.05 -14.89 15.31
C ASN A 56 16.17 -13.50 14.68
N HIS A 57 16.35 -12.47 15.48
CA HIS A 57 16.49 -11.11 14.96
C HIS A 57 17.81 -10.92 14.17
N GLU A 58 18.83 -11.75 14.40
CA GLU A 58 20.05 -11.77 13.61
C GLU A 58 19.81 -12.18 12.14
N ASP A 59 18.80 -13.01 11.88
CA ASP A 59 18.44 -13.46 10.52
C ASP A 59 17.91 -12.30 9.66
N LEU A 60 17.49 -11.22 10.31
CA LEU A 60 17.10 -9.97 9.62
C LEU A 60 18.31 -9.26 9.00
N VAL A 61 19.54 -9.54 9.45
CA VAL A 61 20.77 -8.92 8.95
C VAL A 61 21.30 -9.71 7.75
N LEU A 62 21.13 -9.18 6.56
CA LEU A 62 21.47 -9.86 5.30
C LEU A 62 22.98 -9.92 5.06
N MET A 63 23.71 -8.85 5.45
CA MET A 63 25.15 -8.74 5.29
C MET A 63 25.77 -8.07 6.53
N THR A 64 26.91 -8.61 6.99
CA THR A 64 27.72 -7.98 8.05
C THR A 64 28.85 -7.15 7.47
N PRO A 65 29.49 -6.25 8.26
CA PRO A 65 30.68 -5.52 7.82
C PRO A 65 31.80 -6.42 7.29
N GLU A 66 32.02 -7.56 7.94
CA GLU A 66 33.05 -8.53 7.55
C GLU A 66 32.73 -9.18 6.19
N LYS A 67 31.45 -9.50 5.94
CA LYS A 67 31.00 -10.01 4.65
C LYS A 67 31.13 -8.96 3.55
N PHE A 68 30.79 -7.70 3.84
CA PHE A 68 31.01 -6.60 2.90
C PHE A 68 32.49 -6.46 2.53
N TYR A 69 33.38 -6.53 3.51
CA TYR A 69 34.81 -6.45 3.25
C TYR A 69 35.34 -7.67 2.50
N SER A 70 35.01 -8.88 2.95
CA SER A 70 35.53 -10.10 2.35
C SER A 70 35.07 -10.33 0.92
N GLN A 71 33.77 -10.05 0.62
CA GLN A 71 33.19 -10.31 -0.69
C GLN A 71 33.33 -9.12 -1.67
N TYR A 72 33.32 -7.89 -1.15
CA TYR A 72 33.23 -6.69 -1.99
C TYR A 72 34.32 -5.65 -1.72
N ARG A 73 35.23 -5.87 -0.77
CA ARG A 73 36.22 -4.87 -0.35
C ARG A 73 35.58 -3.50 -0.05
N ILE A 74 34.39 -3.50 0.57
CA ILE A 74 33.68 -2.33 1.07
C ILE A 74 33.99 -2.23 2.56
N ASP A 75 34.49 -1.08 3.00
CA ASP A 75 34.74 -0.75 4.40
C ASP A 75 33.44 -0.22 5.04
N ALA A 76 32.65 -1.15 5.60
CA ALA A 76 31.41 -0.80 6.28
C ALA A 76 31.68 -0.60 7.78
N ARG A 77 31.51 0.63 8.26
CA ARG A 77 31.76 1.02 9.64
C ARG A 77 30.44 1.25 10.36
N VAL A 78 30.10 0.34 11.27
CA VAL A 78 28.93 0.41 12.15
C VAL A 78 29.26 1.21 13.42
N TYR A 79 28.21 1.58 14.18
CA TYR A 79 28.32 2.49 15.33
C TYR A 79 29.03 3.80 15.01
N THR A 80 28.89 4.26 13.77
CA THR A 80 29.64 5.39 13.25
C THR A 80 28.70 6.35 12.51
N GLU A 81 28.47 7.50 13.12
CA GLU A 81 27.55 8.52 12.62
C GLU A 81 28.31 9.64 11.89
N VAL A 82 27.88 10.00 10.70
CA VAL A 82 28.32 11.23 10.04
C VAL A 82 27.53 12.39 10.63
N VAL A 83 28.23 13.29 11.32
CA VAL A 83 27.64 14.42 12.05
C VAL A 83 27.69 15.75 11.29
N SER A 84 28.61 15.90 10.35
CA SER A 84 28.66 17.09 9.49
C SER A 84 29.33 16.82 8.14
N ILE A 85 29.04 17.69 7.16
CA ILE A 85 29.63 17.65 5.81
C ILE A 85 30.25 19.00 5.49
N ASN A 86 31.54 19.02 5.24
CA ASN A 86 32.24 20.20 4.72
C ASN A 86 32.42 20.08 3.20
N ARG A 87 31.50 20.67 2.44
CA ARG A 87 31.46 20.62 0.98
C ARG A 87 32.67 21.29 0.31
N LYS A 88 33.30 22.31 0.96
CA LYS A 88 34.40 23.06 0.37
C LYS A 88 35.68 22.24 0.29
N VAL A 89 35.97 21.48 1.33
CA VAL A 89 37.18 20.64 1.41
C VAL A 89 36.86 19.15 1.12
N LYS A 90 35.59 18.82 0.89
CA LYS A 90 35.08 17.45 0.61
C LYS A 90 35.43 16.48 1.73
N GLU A 91 35.04 16.80 2.93
CA GLU A 91 35.22 15.97 4.12
C GLU A 91 33.92 15.82 4.88
N VAL A 92 33.75 14.67 5.51
CA VAL A 92 32.72 14.43 6.52
C VAL A 92 33.35 14.30 7.89
N THR A 93 32.71 14.88 8.91
CA THR A 93 33.07 14.58 10.31
C THR A 93 32.26 13.38 10.76
N VAL A 94 32.94 12.41 11.32
CA VAL A 94 32.40 11.12 11.71
C VAL A 94 32.62 10.92 13.22
N ARG A 95 31.56 10.54 13.93
CA ARG A 95 31.57 10.27 15.37
C ARG A 95 31.31 8.79 15.64
N ASN A 96 32.16 8.16 16.40
CA ASN A 96 31.84 6.84 16.97
C ASN A 96 30.79 7.02 18.08
N VAL A 97 29.61 6.43 17.92
CA VAL A 97 28.47 6.65 18.84
C VAL A 97 28.65 6.00 20.21
N VAL A 98 29.60 5.05 20.34
CA VAL A 98 29.91 4.37 21.61
C VAL A 98 30.97 5.13 22.40
N SER A 99 32.08 5.51 21.74
CA SER A 99 33.21 6.20 22.40
C SER A 99 33.09 7.73 22.40
N GLY A 100 32.25 8.29 21.55
CA GLY A 100 32.15 9.73 21.32
C GLY A 100 33.32 10.32 20.52
N GLN A 101 34.31 9.52 20.11
CA GLN A 101 35.47 9.98 19.38
C GLN A 101 35.07 10.46 17.98
N GLU A 102 35.58 11.64 17.58
CA GLU A 102 35.38 12.20 16.25
C GLU A 102 36.65 12.17 15.41
N TYR A 103 36.47 12.01 14.10
CA TYR A 103 37.55 12.11 13.10
C TYR A 103 36.95 12.60 11.77
N THR A 104 37.79 12.96 10.82
CA THR A 104 37.37 13.39 9.48
C THR A 104 37.69 12.30 8.45
N GLU A 105 36.84 12.20 7.42
CA GLU A 105 37.02 11.31 6.28
C GLU A 105 36.78 12.11 4.99
N SER A 106 37.76 12.12 4.07
CA SER A 106 37.65 12.82 2.78
C SER A 106 36.88 11.99 1.76
N TYR A 107 36.31 12.62 0.74
CA TYR A 107 35.63 11.94 -0.36
C TYR A 107 35.85 12.64 -1.71
N ASP A 108 35.84 11.86 -2.80
CA ASP A 108 35.65 12.38 -4.15
C ASP A 108 34.18 12.48 -4.51
N LYS A 109 33.39 11.48 -4.07
CA LYS A 109 31.92 11.44 -4.18
C LYS A 109 31.29 11.04 -2.86
N LEU A 110 30.18 11.68 -2.53
CA LEU A 110 29.37 11.39 -1.33
C LEU A 110 27.98 10.95 -1.73
N VAL A 111 27.45 9.90 -1.09
CA VAL A 111 26.09 9.41 -1.29
C VAL A 111 25.35 9.43 0.06
N LEU A 112 24.28 10.22 0.14
CA LEU A 112 23.41 10.27 1.30
C LEU A 112 22.29 9.25 1.14
N SER A 113 22.25 8.28 2.01
CA SER A 113 21.19 7.27 2.12
C SER A 113 20.66 7.21 3.56
N THR A 114 20.42 8.42 4.11
CA THR A 114 20.03 8.61 5.52
C THR A 114 18.65 8.05 5.87
N GLY A 115 17.82 7.79 4.84
CA GLY A 115 16.51 7.18 5.01
C GLY A 115 15.49 8.12 5.64
N ALA A 116 14.66 7.56 6.52
CA ALA A 116 13.60 8.30 7.22
C ALA A 116 13.53 7.85 8.68
N LYS A 117 13.04 8.74 9.54
CA LYS A 117 12.76 8.48 10.96
C LYS A 117 11.28 8.31 11.21
N ALA A 118 10.90 7.47 12.17
CA ALA A 118 9.50 7.33 12.60
C ALA A 118 9.00 8.66 13.17
N ILE A 119 7.76 8.99 12.85
CA ILE A 119 7.10 10.17 13.43
C ILE A 119 6.54 9.78 14.79
N VAL A 120 7.00 10.45 15.84
CA VAL A 120 6.47 10.35 17.19
C VAL A 120 6.08 11.76 17.63
N PRO A 121 4.79 12.13 17.53
CA PRO A 121 4.34 13.48 17.88
C PRO A 121 4.32 13.64 19.41
N PRO A 122 4.45 14.88 19.90
CA PRO A 122 4.39 15.19 21.33
C PRO A 122 2.93 15.16 21.83
N ILE A 123 2.37 13.95 21.93
CA ILE A 123 1.01 13.74 22.45
C ILE A 123 1.06 13.85 23.99
N LYS A 124 0.08 14.52 24.58
CA LYS A 124 -0.02 14.70 26.05
C LYS A 124 0.01 13.34 26.75
N GLY A 125 0.89 13.19 27.74
CA GLY A 125 1.05 11.97 28.55
C GLY A 125 1.81 10.85 27.85
N ILE A 126 2.54 11.15 26.75
CA ILE A 126 3.32 10.12 26.04
C ILE A 126 4.42 9.51 26.91
N GLU A 127 4.90 10.24 27.90
CA GLU A 127 5.85 9.80 28.92
C GLU A 127 5.27 8.81 29.95
N ASP A 128 3.94 8.71 30.04
CA ASP A 128 3.23 7.84 30.97
C ASP A 128 3.00 6.42 30.40
N VAL A 129 3.43 6.17 29.17
CA VAL A 129 3.27 4.89 28.46
C VAL A 129 4.57 4.43 27.79
N ASN A 130 4.68 3.13 27.56
CA ASN A 130 5.84 2.56 26.90
C ASN A 130 5.65 2.61 25.37
N VAL A 131 6.29 3.58 24.73
CA VAL A 131 6.18 3.82 23.28
C VAL A 131 7.36 3.21 22.54
N PHE A 132 7.05 2.48 21.47
CA PHE A 132 8.01 1.83 20.58
C PHE A 132 7.77 2.26 19.14
N THR A 133 8.83 2.19 18.34
CA THR A 133 8.80 2.31 16.89
C THR A 133 9.35 1.04 16.25
N VAL A 134 9.10 0.82 14.97
CA VAL A 134 9.60 -0.34 14.22
C VAL A 134 10.31 0.17 12.96
N ARG A 135 11.61 0.49 13.10
CA ARG A 135 12.42 1.02 12.00
C ARG A 135 13.69 0.23 11.72
N ASN A 136 14.20 -0.49 12.71
CA ASN A 136 15.44 -1.26 12.60
C ASN A 136 15.41 -2.48 13.51
N VAL A 137 16.48 -3.31 13.41
CA VAL A 137 16.60 -4.56 14.18
C VAL A 137 16.65 -4.31 15.70
N VAL A 138 17.23 -3.18 16.12
CA VAL A 138 17.29 -2.83 17.56
C VAL A 138 15.90 -2.46 18.09
N ASP A 139 15.12 -1.72 17.31
CA ASP A 139 13.76 -1.32 17.71
C ASP A 139 12.87 -2.53 17.91
N ILE A 140 12.87 -3.47 16.95
CA ILE A 140 12.02 -4.66 17.02
C ILE A 140 12.44 -5.61 18.15
N ALA A 141 13.76 -5.74 18.40
CA ALA A 141 14.27 -6.53 19.51
C ALA A 141 13.87 -5.94 20.86
N LYS A 142 13.95 -4.60 21.02
CA LYS A 142 13.50 -3.88 22.24
C LYS A 142 12.02 -4.10 22.48
N LEU A 143 11.17 -3.94 21.46
CA LEU A 143 9.73 -4.16 21.58
C LEU A 143 9.45 -5.60 22.02
N ASN A 144 10.02 -6.58 21.36
CA ASN A 144 9.81 -8.00 21.64
C ASN A 144 10.27 -8.39 23.07
N SER A 145 11.45 -7.91 23.50
CA SER A 145 11.95 -8.12 24.87
C SER A 145 11.03 -7.48 25.90
N PHE A 146 10.64 -6.21 25.69
CA PHE A 146 9.74 -5.52 26.60
C PHE A 146 8.42 -6.27 26.81
N ILE A 147 7.78 -6.69 25.71
CA ILE A 147 6.51 -7.42 25.75
C ILE A 147 6.64 -8.72 26.54
N LYS A 148 7.73 -9.48 26.34
CA LYS A 148 7.98 -10.75 27.03
C LYS A 148 8.32 -10.55 28.51
N ASP A 149 9.24 -9.64 28.80
CA ASP A 149 9.75 -9.43 30.18
C ASP A 149 8.67 -8.87 31.11
N ASN A 150 7.72 -8.09 30.58
CA ASN A 150 6.62 -7.50 31.34
C ASN A 150 5.32 -8.32 31.26
N ASN A 151 5.29 -9.49 30.63
CA ASN A 151 4.08 -10.28 30.42
C ASN A 151 2.92 -9.45 29.84
N SER A 152 3.25 -8.54 28.93
CA SER A 152 2.25 -7.66 28.28
C SER A 152 1.18 -8.49 27.59
N LYS A 153 -0.08 -8.03 27.66
CA LYS A 153 -1.23 -8.70 27.05
C LYS A 153 -1.90 -7.82 26.00
N ASN A 154 -2.01 -6.53 26.27
CA ASN A 154 -2.76 -5.58 25.47
C ASN A 154 -1.78 -4.62 24.79
N ILE A 155 -1.76 -4.62 23.48
CA ILE A 155 -0.84 -3.79 22.70
C ILE A 155 -1.64 -2.91 21.76
N SER A 156 -1.38 -1.61 21.82
CA SER A 156 -1.98 -0.64 20.92
C SER A 156 -1.00 -0.30 19.81
N VAL A 157 -1.44 -0.42 18.56
CA VAL A 157 -0.71 0.02 17.37
C VAL A 157 -1.41 1.27 16.84
N ILE A 158 -0.69 2.38 16.73
CA ILE A 158 -1.23 3.66 16.29
C ILE A 158 -0.73 3.95 14.87
N GLY A 159 -1.66 3.99 13.91
CA GLY A 159 -1.44 4.17 12.48
C GLY A 159 -1.73 2.91 11.67
N GLY A 160 -2.66 3.02 10.72
CA GLY A 160 -3.15 1.95 9.85
C GLY A 160 -2.44 1.85 8.48
N GLY A 161 -1.19 2.33 8.38
CA GLY A 161 -0.34 2.13 7.21
C GLY A 161 0.30 0.74 7.17
N PHE A 162 1.16 0.46 6.17
CA PHE A 162 1.84 -0.84 6.00
C PHE A 162 2.48 -1.36 7.29
N ILE A 163 3.31 -0.54 7.94
CA ILE A 163 4.02 -0.94 9.17
C ILE A 163 3.03 -1.29 10.28
N GLY A 164 2.02 -0.44 10.49
CA GLY A 164 1.06 -0.63 11.57
C GLY A 164 0.20 -1.88 11.38
N VAL A 165 -0.27 -2.12 10.17
CA VAL A 165 -1.09 -3.29 9.83
C VAL A 165 -0.28 -4.58 9.98
N GLU A 166 0.95 -4.64 9.43
CA GLU A 166 1.83 -5.81 9.56
C GLU A 166 2.25 -6.07 11.01
N VAL A 167 2.52 -5.02 11.80
CA VAL A 167 2.80 -5.16 13.24
C VAL A 167 1.58 -5.68 13.99
N ALA A 168 0.39 -5.13 13.71
CA ALA A 168 -0.85 -5.55 14.36
C ALA A 168 -1.17 -7.02 14.07
N GLU A 169 -1.05 -7.44 12.82
CA GLU A 169 -1.22 -8.84 12.42
C GLU A 169 -0.26 -9.77 13.16
N ASN A 170 1.05 -9.47 13.07
CA ASN A 170 2.08 -10.35 13.63
C ASN A 170 2.04 -10.42 15.17
N LEU A 171 1.66 -9.34 15.85
CA LEU A 171 1.40 -9.37 17.29
C LEU A 171 0.15 -10.19 17.63
N HIS A 172 -0.91 -10.08 16.83
CA HIS A 172 -2.13 -10.87 17.02
C HIS A 172 -1.86 -12.37 16.80
N GLU A 173 -1.13 -12.75 15.75
CA GLU A 173 -0.70 -14.13 15.49
C GLU A 173 0.19 -14.68 16.63
N ALA A 174 0.96 -13.82 17.30
CA ALA A 174 1.73 -14.18 18.51
C ALA A 174 0.86 -14.35 19.77
N GLY A 175 -0.46 -14.12 19.68
CA GLY A 175 -1.42 -14.34 20.76
C GLY A 175 -1.66 -13.14 21.67
N TYR A 176 -1.28 -11.92 21.28
CA TYR A 176 -1.57 -10.69 22.02
C TYR A 176 -2.94 -10.11 21.66
N ASN A 177 -3.55 -9.38 22.61
CA ASN A 177 -4.74 -8.59 22.35
C ASN A 177 -4.31 -7.28 21.67
N VAL A 178 -4.61 -7.15 20.39
CA VAL A 178 -4.15 -6.02 19.59
C VAL A 178 -5.30 -5.05 19.31
N THR A 179 -5.07 -3.76 19.59
CA THR A 179 -5.91 -2.66 19.11
C THR A 179 -5.15 -1.86 18.08
N LEU A 180 -5.63 -1.84 16.83
CA LEU A 180 -5.11 -0.99 15.76
C LEU A 180 -5.97 0.27 15.65
N ILE A 181 -5.35 1.44 15.84
CA ILE A 181 -6.02 2.75 15.88
C ILE A 181 -5.56 3.57 14.68
N GLU A 182 -6.50 4.02 13.85
CA GLU A 182 -6.26 4.88 12.70
C GLU A 182 -7.15 6.13 12.78
N ALA A 183 -6.55 7.30 12.63
CA ALA A 183 -7.24 8.58 12.67
C ALA A 183 -8.13 8.83 11.43
N MET A 184 -7.76 8.23 10.30
CA MET A 184 -8.57 8.26 9.08
C MET A 184 -9.70 7.24 9.18
N ASP A 185 -10.70 7.36 8.33
CA ASP A 185 -11.84 6.45 8.23
C ASP A 185 -11.49 5.05 7.67
N GLN A 186 -10.24 4.84 7.30
CA GLN A 186 -9.73 3.57 6.77
C GLN A 186 -8.26 3.32 7.07
N ILE A 187 -7.88 2.04 7.16
CA ILE A 187 -6.47 1.62 7.06
C ILE A 187 -6.01 1.62 5.60
N MET A 188 -4.72 1.41 5.36
CA MET A 188 -4.16 1.16 4.03
C MET A 188 -4.59 2.19 2.97
N LYS A 189 -4.24 3.46 3.18
CA LYS A 189 -4.51 4.58 2.25
C LYS A 189 -4.21 4.32 0.75
N PRO A 190 -3.30 3.41 0.35
CA PRO A 190 -3.13 3.04 -1.06
C PRO A 190 -4.32 2.32 -1.70
N PHE A 191 -5.37 2.01 -0.96
CA PHE A 191 -6.63 1.47 -1.46
C PHE A 191 -7.75 2.49 -1.33
N ASP A 192 -8.75 2.42 -2.22
CA ASP A 192 -9.99 3.17 -2.06
C ASP A 192 -10.87 2.55 -0.97
N TYR A 193 -11.76 3.37 -0.40
CA TYR A 193 -12.59 2.99 0.74
C TYR A 193 -13.45 1.74 0.47
N ASP A 194 -14.01 1.62 -0.73
CA ASP A 194 -14.83 0.46 -1.14
C ASP A 194 -14.02 -0.84 -1.25
N MET A 195 -12.73 -0.74 -1.57
CA MET A 195 -11.84 -1.90 -1.69
C MET A 195 -11.32 -2.33 -0.32
N VAL A 196 -10.89 -1.40 0.52
CA VAL A 196 -10.28 -1.71 1.81
C VAL A 196 -11.25 -2.36 2.80
N GLN A 197 -12.56 -2.26 2.60
CA GLN A 197 -13.56 -2.90 3.46
C GLN A 197 -13.41 -4.44 3.51
N VAL A 198 -12.82 -5.04 2.49
CA VAL A 198 -12.43 -6.47 2.51
C VAL A 198 -11.41 -6.73 3.63
N LEU A 199 -10.43 -5.85 3.77
CA LEU A 199 -9.38 -5.95 4.79
C LEU A 199 -9.88 -5.55 6.19
N HIS A 200 -10.77 -4.56 6.29
CA HIS A 200 -11.44 -4.22 7.56
C HIS A 200 -12.22 -5.41 8.12
N LYS A 201 -12.98 -6.09 7.23
CA LYS A 201 -13.69 -7.31 7.59
C LYS A 201 -12.73 -8.39 8.08
N GLU A 202 -11.65 -8.65 7.34
CA GLU A 202 -10.67 -9.68 7.73
C GLU A 202 -10.06 -9.40 9.10
N MET A 203 -9.62 -8.16 9.35
CA MET A 203 -9.11 -7.75 10.65
C MET A 203 -10.14 -7.97 11.78
N TYR A 204 -11.40 -7.58 11.53
CA TYR A 204 -12.49 -7.73 12.49
C TYR A 204 -12.76 -9.21 12.80
N ASP A 205 -12.89 -10.04 11.77
CA ASP A 205 -13.21 -11.46 11.92
C ASP A 205 -12.09 -12.26 12.60
N LYS A 206 -10.83 -11.86 12.37
CA LYS A 206 -9.65 -12.42 13.07
C LYS A 206 -9.57 -11.97 14.54
N GLY A 207 -10.33 -10.96 14.97
CA GLY A 207 -10.38 -10.50 16.36
C GLY A 207 -9.40 -9.36 16.69
N VAL A 208 -8.81 -8.71 15.70
CA VAL A 208 -8.09 -7.45 15.92
C VAL A 208 -9.12 -6.36 16.21
N ASN A 209 -8.95 -5.65 17.34
CA ASN A 209 -9.79 -4.50 17.68
C ASN A 209 -9.41 -3.31 16.79
N LEU A 210 -9.97 -3.26 15.57
CA LEU A 210 -9.75 -2.16 14.64
C LEU A 210 -10.63 -0.96 15.00
N ILE A 211 -10.01 0.22 15.15
CA ILE A 211 -10.67 1.50 15.35
C ILE A 211 -10.20 2.46 14.27
N VAL A 212 -11.10 2.88 13.41
CA VAL A 212 -10.86 3.89 12.36
C VAL A 212 -11.68 5.14 12.62
N GLY A 213 -11.25 6.29 12.09
CA GLY A 213 -11.95 7.56 12.24
C GLY A 213 -11.85 8.15 13.65
N ASP A 214 -10.95 7.65 14.51
CA ASP A 214 -10.82 8.14 15.87
C ASP A 214 -9.33 8.29 16.25
N LYS A 215 -8.92 9.51 16.47
CA LYS A 215 -7.53 9.88 16.70
C LYS A 215 -7.15 9.80 18.18
N VAL A 216 -5.90 9.42 18.46
CA VAL A 216 -5.35 9.49 19.81
C VAL A 216 -5.19 10.95 20.25
N SER A 217 -5.84 11.30 21.37
CA SER A 217 -5.82 12.64 21.97
C SER A 217 -4.79 12.78 23.09
N SER A 218 -4.61 11.72 23.90
CA SER A 218 -3.67 11.71 25.01
C SER A 218 -3.36 10.28 25.48
N PHE A 219 -2.37 10.18 26.35
CA PHE A 219 -2.07 8.97 27.10
C PHE A 219 -2.32 9.21 28.58
N GLU A 220 -2.74 8.17 29.28
CA GLU A 220 -2.80 8.07 30.73
C GLU A 220 -2.04 6.82 31.14
N SER A 221 -1.70 6.65 32.42
CA SER A 221 -0.99 5.45 32.89
C SER A 221 -1.68 4.15 32.42
N GLY A 222 -1.01 3.39 31.54
CA GLY A 222 -1.51 2.14 30.97
C GLY A 222 -2.72 2.29 30.03
N LYS A 223 -3.00 3.48 29.48
CA LYS A 223 -4.16 3.71 28.60
C LYS A 223 -3.87 4.66 27.45
N VAL A 224 -4.43 4.34 26.30
CA VAL A 224 -4.57 5.24 25.15
C VAL A 224 -5.95 5.88 25.20
N VAL A 225 -6.04 7.21 25.13
CA VAL A 225 -7.29 7.99 25.13
C VAL A 225 -7.54 8.55 23.75
N LEU A 226 -8.72 8.30 23.20
CA LEU A 226 -9.13 8.76 21.87
C LEU A 226 -9.89 10.09 21.93
N GLU A 227 -10.04 10.77 20.79
CA GLU A 227 -10.80 12.03 20.70
C GLU A 227 -12.29 11.84 21.03
N SER A 228 -12.86 10.66 20.76
CA SER A 228 -14.21 10.27 21.20
C SER A 228 -14.38 10.14 22.72
N GLY A 229 -13.28 10.17 23.48
CA GLY A 229 -13.25 9.89 24.92
C GLY A 229 -13.11 8.40 25.28
N LYS A 230 -13.09 7.50 24.29
CA LYS A 230 -12.85 6.07 24.52
C LYS A 230 -11.44 5.85 25.08
N LYS A 231 -11.33 4.99 26.09
CA LYS A 231 -10.05 4.64 26.74
C LYS A 231 -9.73 3.17 26.46
N ILE A 232 -8.54 2.92 25.95
CA ILE A 232 -8.03 1.60 25.58
C ILE A 232 -6.90 1.23 26.54
N ASN A 233 -7.03 0.12 27.25
CA ASN A 233 -5.94 -0.41 28.07
C ASN A 233 -4.79 -0.87 27.17
N SER A 234 -3.57 -0.47 27.51
CA SER A 234 -2.40 -0.75 26.69
C SER A 234 -1.16 -0.90 27.56
N ASP A 235 -0.51 -2.06 27.49
CA ASP A 235 0.75 -2.34 28.19
C ASP A 235 1.94 -1.79 27.41
N ALA A 236 1.82 -1.76 26.07
CA ALA A 236 2.79 -1.20 25.14
C ALA A 236 2.09 -0.51 23.98
N VAL A 237 2.69 0.57 23.49
CA VAL A 237 2.20 1.35 22.34
C VAL A 237 3.23 1.29 21.22
N VAL A 238 2.81 0.88 20.02
CA VAL A 238 3.64 0.95 18.81
C VAL A 238 3.19 2.14 17.97
N MET A 239 4.11 3.11 17.76
CA MET A 239 3.85 4.29 16.96
C MET A 239 4.21 4.02 15.49
N ALA A 240 3.20 3.93 14.62
CA ALA A 240 3.32 3.60 13.20
C ALA A 240 2.60 4.60 12.27
N ILE A 241 2.49 5.87 12.69
CA ILE A 241 1.74 6.93 11.98
C ILE A 241 2.45 7.50 10.75
N GLY A 242 3.59 6.91 10.38
CA GLY A 242 4.36 7.30 9.20
C GLY A 242 5.79 7.67 9.52
N VAL A 243 6.50 8.11 8.47
CA VAL A 243 7.92 8.44 8.51
C VAL A 243 8.21 9.82 7.92
N ALA A 244 9.18 10.51 8.50
CA ALA A 244 9.72 11.76 7.99
C ALA A 244 11.12 11.52 7.40
N PRO A 245 11.45 12.10 6.23
CA PRO A 245 12.78 11.97 5.63
C PRO A 245 13.85 12.53 6.57
N GLU A 246 14.97 11.84 6.67
CA GLU A 246 16.07 12.25 7.54
C GLU A 246 17.03 13.16 6.78
N THR A 247 16.79 14.47 6.90
CA THR A 247 17.41 15.51 6.08
C THR A 247 18.28 16.52 6.87
N ASP A 248 18.40 16.35 8.18
CA ASP A 248 19.08 17.31 9.05
C ASP A 248 20.54 17.50 8.60
N LEU A 249 21.29 16.41 8.37
CA LEU A 249 22.66 16.43 7.85
C LEU A 249 22.79 17.18 6.49
N ALA A 250 21.84 16.95 5.59
CA ALA A 250 21.81 17.60 4.28
C ALA A 250 21.50 19.11 4.39
N ARG A 251 20.55 19.47 5.25
CA ARG A 251 20.15 20.85 5.53
C ARG A 251 21.31 21.66 6.13
N GLU A 252 21.98 21.11 7.14
CA GLU A 252 23.14 21.76 7.79
C GLU A 252 24.31 21.92 6.84
N ALA A 253 24.48 21.01 5.89
CA ALA A 253 25.46 21.13 4.82
C ALA A 253 25.08 22.15 3.73
N GLY A 254 23.89 22.77 3.79
CA GLY A 254 23.42 23.73 2.78
C GLY A 254 22.98 23.05 1.47
N LEU A 255 22.55 21.78 1.53
CA LEU A 255 21.90 21.11 0.40
C LEU A 255 20.42 21.52 0.33
N GLU A 256 19.87 21.58 -0.89
CA GLU A 256 18.49 21.97 -1.10
C GLU A 256 17.53 20.89 -0.60
N ILE A 257 16.60 21.32 0.26
CA ILE A 257 15.45 20.52 0.70
C ILE A 257 14.23 20.97 -0.11
N GLY A 258 13.53 20.01 -0.70
CA GLY A 258 12.40 20.30 -1.57
C GLY A 258 11.09 20.52 -0.81
N GLN A 259 10.00 20.68 -1.57
CA GLN A 259 8.68 21.01 -1.04
C GLN A 259 8.07 19.92 -0.16
N THR A 260 8.52 18.66 -0.32
CA THR A 260 8.03 17.53 0.48
C THR A 260 8.79 17.35 1.80
N GLY A 261 9.78 18.19 2.08
CA GLY A 261 10.69 18.08 3.21
C GLY A 261 11.84 17.09 3.00
N ALA A 262 11.92 16.44 1.83
CA ALA A 262 12.99 15.53 1.46
C ALA A 262 14.11 16.25 0.67
N ILE A 263 15.27 15.61 0.51
CA ILE A 263 16.40 16.15 -0.24
C ILE A 263 16.00 16.27 -1.71
N LYS A 264 16.16 17.48 -2.27
CA LYS A 264 15.93 17.73 -3.68
C LYS A 264 17.07 17.17 -4.51
N VAL A 265 16.73 16.37 -5.51
CA VAL A 265 17.69 15.76 -6.43
C VAL A 265 17.22 15.90 -7.88
N ASN A 266 18.15 15.85 -8.81
CA ASN A 266 17.84 15.81 -10.23
C ASN A 266 17.53 14.37 -10.70
N GLN A 267 17.33 14.18 -12.00
CA GLN A 267 17.03 12.87 -12.60
C GLN A 267 18.13 11.81 -12.40
N ASN A 268 19.35 12.20 -12.05
CA ASN A 268 20.48 11.31 -11.76
C ASN A 268 20.71 11.16 -10.24
N TYR A 269 19.78 11.64 -9.41
CA TYR A 269 19.86 11.68 -7.94
C TYR A 269 21.03 12.51 -7.42
N LEU A 270 21.53 13.46 -8.21
CA LEU A 270 22.52 14.45 -7.83
C LEU A 270 21.81 15.62 -7.13
N THR A 271 22.38 16.09 -6.01
CA THR A 271 21.90 17.26 -5.26
C THR A 271 22.31 18.56 -6.00
N ASN A 272 22.12 19.71 -5.34
CA ASN A 272 22.70 20.98 -5.80
C ASN A 272 24.24 21.06 -5.67
N ASP A 273 24.89 19.97 -5.25
CA ASP A 273 26.36 19.82 -5.25
C ASP A 273 26.76 18.71 -6.24
N LYS A 274 27.70 19.01 -7.15
CA LYS A 274 28.17 18.11 -8.21
C LYS A 274 28.85 16.82 -7.73
N ASP A 275 29.20 16.75 -6.46
CA ASP A 275 29.92 15.64 -5.85
C ASP A 275 29.07 14.88 -4.81
N ILE A 276 27.83 15.35 -4.55
CA ILE A 276 26.93 14.77 -3.54
C ILE A 276 25.62 14.27 -4.17
N TYR A 277 25.34 13.00 -3.97
CA TYR A 277 24.13 12.30 -4.38
C TYR A 277 23.28 11.99 -3.16
N ALA A 278 21.99 11.73 -3.38
CA ALA A 278 21.11 11.22 -2.34
C ALA A 278 20.14 10.17 -2.90
N VAL A 279 19.79 9.15 -2.09
CA VAL A 279 18.92 8.04 -2.47
C VAL A 279 18.05 7.54 -1.31
N GLY A 280 17.03 6.77 -1.60
CA GLY A 280 16.14 6.11 -0.64
C GLY A 280 15.03 7.04 -0.12
N ASP A 281 14.57 6.77 1.10
CA ASP A 281 13.43 7.47 1.70
C ASP A 281 13.70 8.96 1.99
N ALA A 282 14.97 9.38 1.92
CA ALA A 282 15.39 10.75 2.19
C ALA A 282 15.19 11.71 1.00
N VAL A 283 14.86 11.21 -0.21
CA VAL A 283 14.82 12.04 -1.43
C VAL A 283 13.41 12.27 -1.95
N GLU A 284 13.25 13.38 -2.69
CA GLU A 284 12.08 13.59 -3.53
C GLU A 284 12.11 12.71 -4.78
N VAL A 285 10.95 12.30 -5.24
CA VAL A 285 10.78 11.55 -6.48
C VAL A 285 9.75 12.23 -7.38
N TYR A 286 9.91 12.03 -8.69
CA TYR A 286 8.94 12.49 -9.68
C TYR A 286 7.86 11.42 -9.90
N ASN A 287 6.59 11.78 -9.70
CA ASN A 287 5.45 10.94 -10.05
C ASN A 287 5.06 11.19 -11.51
N SER A 288 5.17 10.15 -12.32
CA SER A 288 4.94 10.26 -13.78
C SER A 288 3.48 10.32 -14.20
N LEU A 289 2.53 9.97 -13.30
CA LEU A 289 1.10 10.08 -13.58
C LEU A 289 0.56 11.48 -13.29
N THR A 290 0.98 12.06 -12.17
CA THR A 290 0.52 13.40 -11.73
C THR A 290 1.42 14.52 -12.20
N ASN A 291 2.56 14.20 -12.83
CA ASN A 291 3.60 15.16 -13.22
C ASN A 291 4.04 16.05 -12.05
N SER A 292 4.09 15.50 -10.85
CA SER A 292 4.41 16.25 -9.63
C SER A 292 5.54 15.62 -8.83
N ILE A 293 6.10 16.42 -7.92
CA ILE A 293 7.09 15.93 -6.96
C ILE A 293 6.38 15.32 -5.77
N SER A 294 6.86 14.15 -5.33
CA SER A 294 6.31 13.40 -4.21
C SER A 294 7.42 12.68 -3.42
N ARG A 295 7.02 11.84 -2.47
CA ARG A 295 7.90 10.89 -1.79
C ARG A 295 7.37 9.49 -2.00
N LEU A 296 8.27 8.52 -2.10
CA LEU A 296 7.92 7.11 -2.24
C LEU A 296 8.89 6.26 -1.40
N PRO A 297 8.69 6.19 -0.07
CA PRO A 297 9.57 5.48 0.84
C PRO A 297 9.36 3.96 0.74
N LEU A 298 9.83 3.37 -0.36
CA LEU A 298 9.74 1.95 -0.68
C LEU A 298 11.11 1.41 -1.14
N ALA A 299 11.37 0.15 -0.85
CA ALA A 299 12.63 -0.51 -1.17
C ALA A 299 12.90 -0.60 -2.69
N GLY A 300 11.88 -0.86 -3.50
CA GLY A 300 12.00 -0.92 -4.96
C GLY A 300 12.55 0.36 -5.59
N PRO A 301 11.97 1.54 -5.32
CA PRO A 301 12.53 2.83 -5.69
C PRO A 301 13.98 3.03 -5.22
N ALA A 302 14.29 2.77 -3.94
CA ALA A 302 15.63 2.92 -3.40
C ALA A 302 16.68 2.08 -4.17
N GLN A 303 16.36 0.85 -4.56
CA GLN A 303 17.21 -0.02 -5.36
C GLN A 303 17.48 0.54 -6.76
N LYS A 304 16.45 1.09 -7.42
CA LYS A 304 16.60 1.72 -8.74
C LYS A 304 17.47 2.98 -8.67
N GLN A 305 17.28 3.80 -7.63
CA GLN A 305 18.06 5.02 -7.37
C GLN A 305 19.52 4.68 -7.12
N ALA A 306 19.80 3.69 -6.26
CA ALA A 306 21.14 3.22 -5.94
C ALA A 306 21.91 2.80 -7.21
N ARG A 307 21.25 2.08 -8.11
CA ARG A 307 21.84 1.69 -9.39
C ARG A 307 22.13 2.91 -10.27
N ALA A 308 21.18 3.84 -10.38
CA ALA A 308 21.33 5.04 -11.21
C ALA A 308 22.48 5.92 -10.74
N VAL A 309 22.62 6.11 -9.41
CA VAL A 309 23.75 6.87 -8.82
C VAL A 309 25.08 6.20 -9.14
N ALA A 310 25.22 4.91 -8.91
CA ALA A 310 26.47 4.22 -9.17
C ALA A 310 26.85 4.25 -10.67
N ASP A 311 25.88 4.08 -11.56
CA ASP A 311 26.08 4.17 -13.00
C ASP A 311 26.48 5.61 -13.41
N HIS A 312 25.83 6.65 -12.87
CA HIS A 312 26.17 8.06 -13.16
C HIS A 312 27.56 8.46 -12.65
N ILE A 313 27.98 8.01 -11.47
CA ILE A 313 29.34 8.24 -10.93
C ILE A 313 30.42 7.70 -11.89
N HIS A 314 30.09 6.65 -12.67
CA HIS A 314 30.97 6.04 -13.66
C HIS A 314 30.71 6.50 -15.10
N GLY A 315 29.96 7.59 -15.29
CA GLY A 315 29.68 8.17 -16.61
C GLY A 315 28.76 7.31 -17.49
N ARG A 316 28.01 6.36 -16.89
CA ARG A 316 27.02 5.55 -17.61
C ARG A 316 25.67 6.26 -17.60
N PRO A 317 24.95 6.25 -18.74
CA PRO A 317 23.62 6.85 -18.78
C PRO A 317 22.64 6.00 -17.96
N SER A 318 21.73 6.66 -17.28
CA SER A 318 20.60 6.01 -16.63
C SER A 318 19.28 6.64 -17.10
N ARG A 319 18.25 5.82 -17.28
CA ARG A 319 16.90 6.29 -17.61
C ARG A 319 16.10 6.44 -16.31
N ASN A 320 15.71 7.66 -15.99
CA ASN A 320 14.75 7.95 -14.92
C ASN A 320 13.47 8.50 -15.55
N SER A 321 12.43 7.68 -15.59
CA SER A 321 11.10 8.04 -16.12
C SER A 321 10.07 8.24 -15.01
N GLY A 322 10.52 8.48 -13.79
CA GLY A 322 9.66 8.66 -12.62
C GLY A 322 9.06 7.36 -12.09
N TYR A 323 8.17 7.53 -11.12
CA TYR A 323 7.51 6.46 -10.37
C TYR A 323 5.99 6.61 -10.48
N ILE A 324 5.28 5.50 -10.33
CA ILE A 324 3.81 5.47 -10.34
C ILE A 324 3.23 5.06 -8.98
N GLY A 325 4.06 4.51 -8.08
CA GLY A 325 3.63 3.98 -6.79
C GLY A 325 2.95 2.61 -6.93
N SER A 326 3.72 1.54 -6.75
CA SER A 326 3.18 0.17 -6.70
C SER A 326 3.54 -0.44 -5.36
N SER A 327 2.59 -1.11 -4.73
CA SER A 327 2.76 -1.70 -3.41
C SER A 327 1.89 -2.94 -3.24
N CYS A 328 2.30 -3.84 -2.37
CA CYS A 328 1.49 -4.97 -1.93
C CYS A 328 1.64 -5.18 -0.43
N VAL A 329 0.67 -5.89 0.16
CA VAL A 329 0.60 -6.24 1.57
C VAL A 329 -0.10 -7.58 1.71
N GLN A 330 0.29 -8.36 2.70
CA GLN A 330 -0.50 -9.48 3.19
C GLN A 330 -1.15 -9.07 4.51
N ILE A 331 -2.41 -9.39 4.69
CA ILE A 331 -3.17 -9.19 5.92
C ILE A 331 -3.91 -10.50 6.19
N PHE A 332 -3.39 -11.30 7.09
CA PHE A 332 -3.83 -12.67 7.36
C PHE A 332 -3.93 -13.51 6.08
N ASP A 333 -5.15 -13.90 5.69
CA ASP A 333 -5.36 -14.73 4.51
C ASP A 333 -5.48 -13.94 3.21
N TYR A 334 -5.56 -12.61 3.26
CA TYR A 334 -5.75 -11.75 2.09
C TYR A 334 -4.46 -11.08 1.63
N ASN A 335 -4.29 -11.04 0.32
CA ASN A 335 -3.27 -10.26 -0.37
C ASN A 335 -3.91 -9.02 -0.97
N GLY A 336 -3.37 -7.85 -0.66
CA GLY A 336 -3.76 -6.59 -1.25
C GLY A 336 -2.62 -6.03 -2.10
N ALA A 337 -2.92 -5.52 -3.29
CA ALA A 337 -1.95 -4.85 -4.15
C ALA A 337 -2.57 -3.63 -4.82
N SER A 338 -1.78 -2.59 -5.03
CA SER A 338 -2.22 -1.35 -5.69
C SER A 338 -1.12 -0.73 -6.54
N THR A 339 -1.50 -0.03 -7.59
CA THR A 339 -0.59 0.74 -8.46
C THR A 339 -1.29 1.95 -9.05
N GLY A 340 -0.52 3.00 -9.32
CA GLY A 340 -1.04 4.22 -9.93
C GLY A 340 -1.85 5.07 -8.96
N LEU A 341 -2.92 5.69 -9.48
CA LEU A 341 -3.80 6.58 -8.73
C LEU A 341 -4.99 5.84 -8.14
N THR A 342 -5.40 6.25 -6.95
CA THR A 342 -6.70 5.91 -6.36
C THR A 342 -7.70 7.05 -6.60
N GLU A 343 -9.00 6.80 -6.49
CA GLU A 343 -10.02 7.86 -6.51
C GLU A 343 -9.79 8.88 -5.40
N GLY A 344 -9.42 8.38 -4.19
CA GLY A 344 -9.09 9.24 -3.06
C GLY A 344 -7.92 10.19 -3.36
N GLN A 345 -6.90 9.74 -4.09
CA GLN A 345 -5.79 10.59 -4.52
C GLN A 345 -6.22 11.60 -5.59
N ILE A 346 -6.99 11.18 -6.60
CA ILE A 346 -7.51 12.09 -7.63
C ILE A 346 -8.31 13.22 -7.00
N LYS A 347 -9.21 12.90 -6.06
CA LYS A 347 -10.04 13.86 -5.34
C LYS A 347 -9.21 14.78 -4.42
N SER A 348 -8.36 14.22 -3.57
CA SER A 348 -7.58 14.98 -2.57
C SER A 348 -6.52 15.89 -3.18
N MET A 349 -5.95 15.52 -4.32
CA MET A 349 -4.99 16.33 -5.07
C MET A 349 -5.66 17.32 -6.04
N ASN A 350 -6.99 17.32 -6.14
CA ASN A 350 -7.77 18.12 -7.09
C ASN A 350 -7.25 17.97 -8.53
N LEU A 351 -6.95 16.74 -8.93
CA LEU A 351 -6.47 16.49 -10.29
C LEU A 351 -7.64 16.70 -11.27
N SER A 352 -7.42 17.54 -12.28
CA SER A 352 -8.41 17.79 -13.34
C SER A 352 -8.46 16.61 -14.31
N LEU A 353 -8.82 15.44 -13.80
CA LEU A 353 -8.96 14.21 -14.57
C LEU A 353 -10.45 13.83 -14.61
N ASN A 354 -10.98 13.64 -15.84
CA ASN A 354 -12.26 12.97 -16.02
C ASN A 354 -11.98 11.47 -16.04
N TYR A 355 -12.52 10.72 -15.09
CA TYR A 355 -12.23 9.30 -14.93
C TYR A 355 -13.48 8.51 -14.61
N ASP A 356 -13.42 7.22 -14.86
CA ASP A 356 -14.41 6.26 -14.40
C ASP A 356 -13.70 5.05 -13.79
N VAL A 357 -14.47 4.20 -13.12
CA VAL A 357 -13.96 3.02 -12.44
C VAL A 357 -14.82 1.80 -12.75
N VAL A 358 -14.18 0.65 -12.82
CA VAL A 358 -14.87 -0.62 -12.81
C VAL A 358 -14.42 -1.45 -11.62
N ARG A 359 -15.37 -2.15 -11.01
CA ARG A 359 -15.11 -3.15 -9.97
C ARG A 359 -15.66 -4.49 -10.43
N VAL A 360 -14.78 -5.46 -10.53
CA VAL A 360 -15.13 -6.85 -10.89
C VAL A 360 -14.69 -7.80 -9.78
N ILE A 361 -15.43 -8.89 -9.58
CA ILE A 361 -15.13 -9.89 -8.55
C ILE A 361 -15.22 -11.30 -9.18
N PRO A 362 -14.35 -11.63 -10.15
CA PRO A 362 -14.27 -12.98 -10.67
C PRO A 362 -13.48 -13.89 -9.72
N GLN A 363 -13.47 -15.18 -10.02
CA GLN A 363 -12.55 -16.12 -9.37
C GLN A 363 -11.10 -15.84 -9.82
N ASP A 364 -10.15 -16.01 -8.92
CA ASP A 364 -8.72 -15.84 -9.18
C ASP A 364 -8.15 -16.86 -10.17
N LYS A 365 -8.79 -18.03 -10.25
CA LYS A 365 -8.53 -19.16 -11.16
C LYS A 365 -9.82 -19.93 -11.46
N VAL A 366 -9.74 -20.95 -12.29
CA VAL A 366 -10.92 -21.76 -12.66
C VAL A 366 -11.60 -22.32 -11.41
N GLY A 367 -12.92 -22.08 -11.26
CA GLY A 367 -13.69 -22.42 -10.06
C GLY A 367 -13.75 -23.91 -9.69
N LEU A 368 -13.37 -24.79 -10.64
CA LEU A 368 -13.24 -26.23 -10.39
C LEU A 368 -11.93 -26.59 -9.66
N MET A 369 -11.00 -25.67 -9.61
CA MET A 369 -9.70 -25.91 -8.97
C MET A 369 -9.79 -25.68 -7.46
N PRO A 370 -9.19 -26.57 -6.63
CA PRO A 370 -9.13 -26.39 -5.19
C PRO A 370 -8.53 -25.03 -4.80
N GLY A 371 -9.13 -24.36 -3.83
CA GLY A 371 -8.67 -23.04 -3.35
C GLY A 371 -8.88 -21.92 -4.37
N SER A 372 -9.85 -22.06 -5.28
CA SER A 372 -10.33 -20.95 -6.10
C SER A 372 -11.14 -19.99 -5.23
N GLU A 373 -10.76 -18.72 -5.21
CA GLU A 373 -11.35 -17.71 -4.35
C GLU A 373 -11.71 -16.45 -5.16
N PRO A 374 -12.70 -15.68 -4.71
CA PRO A 374 -13.01 -14.39 -5.32
C PRO A 374 -11.82 -13.43 -5.24
N LEU A 375 -11.57 -12.70 -6.33
CA LEU A 375 -10.59 -11.62 -6.38
C LEU A 375 -11.31 -10.30 -6.66
N HIS A 376 -11.34 -9.42 -5.67
CA HIS A 376 -11.82 -8.06 -5.85
C HIS A 376 -10.80 -7.27 -6.65
N PHE A 377 -11.20 -6.74 -7.78
CA PHE A 377 -10.33 -5.96 -8.66
C PHE A 377 -11.02 -4.68 -9.09
N LYS A 378 -10.33 -3.56 -8.91
CA LYS A 378 -10.78 -2.23 -9.33
C LYS A 378 -9.79 -1.64 -10.32
N LEU A 379 -10.29 -1.17 -11.46
CA LEU A 379 -9.53 -0.45 -12.48
C LEU A 379 -10.02 0.99 -12.55
N ILE A 380 -9.08 1.94 -12.60
CA ILE A 380 -9.35 3.37 -12.75
C ILE A 380 -8.78 3.82 -14.08
N PHE A 381 -9.58 4.47 -14.91
CA PHE A 381 -9.20 4.89 -16.26
C PHE A 381 -9.76 6.26 -16.60
N GLU A 382 -9.08 6.98 -17.48
CA GLU A 382 -9.46 8.31 -17.95
C GLU A 382 -10.55 8.22 -19.04
N VAL A 383 -11.50 9.13 -18.98
CA VAL A 383 -12.58 9.25 -19.96
C VAL A 383 -12.36 10.52 -20.79
N PRO A 384 -12.47 10.50 -22.13
CA PRO A 384 -12.84 9.35 -22.97
C PRO A 384 -11.66 8.53 -23.49
N THR A 385 -10.43 8.83 -23.08
CA THR A 385 -9.20 8.28 -23.71
C THR A 385 -8.98 6.80 -23.40
N GLY A 386 -9.58 6.27 -22.34
CA GLY A 386 -9.33 4.92 -21.86
C GLY A 386 -7.94 4.72 -21.23
N ARG A 387 -7.13 5.77 -21.07
CA ARG A 387 -5.79 5.67 -20.45
C ARG A 387 -5.90 5.11 -19.04
N ILE A 388 -5.10 4.09 -18.74
CA ILE A 388 -5.11 3.47 -17.42
C ILE A 388 -4.43 4.40 -16.41
N LEU A 389 -5.12 4.69 -15.31
CA LEU A 389 -4.65 5.57 -14.25
C LEU A 389 -4.22 4.81 -13.00
N GLY A 390 -4.89 3.71 -12.68
CA GLY A 390 -4.57 2.93 -11.48
C GLY A 390 -5.36 1.63 -11.40
N ALA A 391 -4.93 0.77 -10.49
CA ALA A 391 -5.67 -0.44 -10.15
C ALA A 391 -5.40 -0.89 -8.72
N GLN A 392 -6.35 -1.64 -8.19
CA GLN A 392 -6.30 -2.25 -6.87
C GLN A 392 -6.84 -3.68 -6.97
N ALA A 393 -6.20 -4.60 -6.26
CA ALA A 393 -6.64 -5.98 -6.17
C ALA A 393 -6.58 -6.46 -4.72
N ILE A 394 -7.63 -7.14 -4.24
CA ILE A 394 -7.67 -7.73 -2.89
C ILE A 394 -8.33 -9.11 -2.98
N GLY A 395 -7.66 -10.13 -2.48
CA GLY A 395 -8.16 -11.51 -2.44
C GLY A 395 -7.13 -12.47 -1.85
N LYS A 396 -7.49 -13.73 -1.72
CA LYS A 396 -6.58 -14.76 -1.19
C LYS A 396 -5.59 -15.27 -2.25
N GLY A 397 -5.87 -15.03 -3.53
CA GLY A 397 -5.00 -15.39 -4.64
C GLY A 397 -3.95 -14.34 -4.99
N ASN A 398 -3.37 -14.46 -6.19
CA ASN A 398 -2.26 -13.64 -6.69
C ASN A 398 -2.70 -12.22 -7.10
N ALA A 399 -3.03 -11.36 -6.14
CA ALA A 399 -3.44 -9.97 -6.36
C ALA A 399 -2.30 -9.14 -6.96
N ASP A 400 -1.08 -9.34 -6.48
CA ASP A 400 0.15 -8.68 -6.93
C ASP A 400 0.44 -8.90 -8.42
N LYS A 401 0.31 -10.16 -8.91
CA LYS A 401 0.49 -10.48 -10.34
C LYS A 401 -0.42 -9.64 -11.25
N ARG A 402 -1.69 -9.43 -10.87
CA ARG A 402 -2.65 -8.65 -11.66
C ARG A 402 -2.30 -7.17 -11.65
N VAL A 403 -1.90 -6.67 -10.51
CA VAL A 403 -1.49 -5.26 -10.36
C VAL A 403 -0.17 -4.97 -11.09
N ASP A 404 0.78 -5.90 -11.14
CA ASP A 404 2.02 -5.75 -11.90
C ASP A 404 1.79 -5.63 -13.41
N ILE A 405 0.77 -6.31 -13.96
CA ILE A 405 0.35 -6.15 -15.36
C ILE A 405 -0.10 -4.69 -15.58
N ILE A 406 -0.94 -4.17 -14.71
CA ILE A 406 -1.44 -2.78 -14.81
C ILE A 406 -0.28 -1.78 -14.63
N ALA A 407 0.61 -2.01 -13.67
CA ALA A 407 1.79 -1.16 -13.47
C ALA A 407 2.66 -1.08 -14.74
N THR A 408 2.81 -2.20 -15.44
CA THR A 408 3.53 -2.27 -16.70
C THR A 408 2.83 -1.44 -17.79
N LEU A 409 1.51 -1.59 -17.94
CA LEU A 409 0.74 -0.83 -18.93
C LEU A 409 0.74 0.67 -18.63
N ILE A 410 0.53 1.09 -17.37
CA ILE A 410 0.66 2.50 -16.98
C ILE A 410 2.02 3.05 -17.39
N LYS A 411 3.09 2.29 -17.14
CA LYS A 411 4.45 2.69 -17.50
C LYS A 411 4.67 2.84 -19.00
N MET A 412 3.94 2.08 -19.80
CA MET A 412 3.98 2.11 -21.27
C MET A 412 2.98 3.11 -21.87
N GLY A 413 2.12 3.75 -21.05
CA GLY A 413 1.06 4.64 -21.51
C GLY A 413 -0.15 3.90 -22.09
N GLY A 414 -0.38 2.67 -21.64
CA GLY A 414 -1.42 1.79 -22.14
C GLY A 414 -2.83 2.22 -21.77
N THR A 415 -3.78 1.73 -22.53
CA THR A 415 -5.21 2.04 -22.46
C THR A 415 -6.03 0.80 -22.07
N VAL A 416 -7.33 1.00 -21.84
CA VAL A 416 -8.30 -0.08 -21.67
C VAL A 416 -8.31 -1.04 -22.85
N GLU A 417 -8.17 -0.51 -24.09
CA GLU A 417 -8.13 -1.33 -25.29
C GLU A 417 -6.87 -2.22 -25.34
N ASP A 418 -5.70 -1.66 -25.00
CA ASP A 418 -4.47 -2.45 -24.89
C ASP A 418 -4.61 -3.56 -23.86
N LEU A 419 -5.22 -3.26 -22.68
CA LEU A 419 -5.43 -4.24 -21.62
C LEU A 419 -6.42 -5.35 -22.03
N LYS A 420 -7.46 -4.99 -22.79
CA LYS A 420 -8.45 -5.93 -23.32
C LYS A 420 -7.82 -6.98 -24.24
N ASP A 421 -6.87 -6.55 -25.07
CA ASP A 421 -6.23 -7.37 -26.10
C ASP A 421 -4.98 -8.14 -25.59
N LEU A 422 -4.60 -7.96 -24.31
CA LEU A 422 -3.44 -8.70 -23.77
C LEU A 422 -3.67 -10.21 -23.79
N GLU A 423 -2.74 -10.93 -24.43
CA GLU A 423 -2.59 -12.37 -24.30
C GLU A 423 -1.81 -12.69 -23.03
N LEU A 424 -2.46 -13.31 -22.05
CA LEU A 424 -1.87 -13.66 -20.77
C LEU A 424 -1.76 -15.17 -20.60
N CYS A 425 -0.73 -15.62 -19.84
CA CYS A 425 -0.53 -17.02 -19.54
C CYS A 425 -1.73 -17.62 -18.81
N TYR A 426 -2.27 -18.70 -19.35
CA TYR A 426 -3.41 -19.42 -18.80
C TYR A 426 -3.15 -20.92 -18.65
N ALA A 427 -3.51 -21.43 -17.48
CA ALA A 427 -3.87 -22.82 -17.24
C ALA A 427 -4.79 -22.85 -16.00
N PRO A 428 -5.70 -23.84 -15.86
CA PRO A 428 -6.71 -23.86 -14.79
C PRO A 428 -6.21 -23.62 -13.37
N PRO A 429 -5.02 -24.09 -12.94
CA PRO A 429 -4.50 -23.83 -11.59
C PRO A 429 -4.00 -22.39 -11.36
N PHE A 430 -3.78 -21.59 -12.40
CA PHE A 430 -3.12 -20.27 -12.32
C PHE A 430 -4.05 -19.09 -12.60
N GLY A 431 -5.12 -19.29 -13.34
CA GLY A 431 -6.04 -18.23 -13.73
C GLY A 431 -7.27 -18.77 -14.44
N THR A 432 -8.01 -17.87 -15.08
CA THR A 432 -9.10 -18.17 -16.01
C THR A 432 -8.67 -17.79 -17.42
N ALA A 433 -9.29 -18.39 -18.46
CA ALA A 433 -8.96 -18.10 -19.86
C ALA A 433 -9.15 -16.61 -20.20
N LYS A 434 -10.12 -15.95 -19.57
CA LYS A 434 -10.27 -14.51 -19.52
C LYS A 434 -9.76 -14.08 -18.14
N ASP A 435 -8.51 -13.60 -18.07
CA ASP A 435 -7.93 -13.16 -16.78
C ASP A 435 -8.74 -12.01 -16.18
N VAL A 436 -8.61 -11.83 -14.88
CA VAL A 436 -9.28 -10.76 -14.12
C VAL A 436 -9.06 -9.38 -14.75
N VAL A 437 -7.84 -9.10 -15.23
CA VAL A 437 -7.52 -7.81 -15.84
C VAL A 437 -8.17 -7.64 -17.21
N ASN A 438 -8.24 -8.70 -18.04
CA ASN A 438 -8.99 -8.65 -19.30
C ASN A 438 -10.48 -8.47 -19.05
N HIS A 439 -11.02 -9.12 -17.99
CA HIS A 439 -12.42 -8.96 -17.61
C HIS A 439 -12.73 -7.51 -17.22
N ALA A 440 -11.88 -6.90 -16.38
CA ALA A 440 -12.03 -5.48 -16.01
C ALA A 440 -11.95 -4.55 -17.23
N ALA A 441 -11.04 -4.83 -18.16
CA ALA A 441 -10.90 -4.05 -19.39
C ALA A 441 -12.14 -4.14 -20.29
N LEU A 442 -12.74 -5.32 -20.44
CA LEU A 442 -13.97 -5.50 -21.20
C LEU A 442 -15.14 -4.69 -20.60
N VAL A 443 -15.27 -4.70 -19.28
CA VAL A 443 -16.31 -3.90 -18.61
C VAL A 443 -16.05 -2.40 -18.78
N ALA A 444 -14.77 -1.98 -18.68
CA ALA A 444 -14.38 -0.59 -18.88
C ALA A 444 -14.60 -0.11 -20.33
N SER A 445 -14.30 -0.95 -21.32
CA SER A 445 -14.59 -0.68 -22.74
C SER A 445 -16.08 -0.46 -22.96
N ASN A 446 -16.93 -1.34 -22.42
CA ASN A 446 -18.39 -1.21 -22.52
C ASN A 446 -18.92 0.08 -21.86
N LEU A 447 -18.32 0.56 -20.76
CA LEU A 447 -18.66 1.84 -20.15
C LEU A 447 -18.23 3.01 -21.01
N LEU A 448 -17.03 2.99 -21.57
CA LEU A 448 -16.53 4.03 -22.49
C LEU A 448 -17.41 4.16 -23.74
N GLU A 449 -17.93 3.05 -24.25
CA GLU A 449 -18.87 3.00 -25.37
C GLU A 449 -20.30 3.40 -24.99
N GLY A 450 -20.59 3.60 -23.70
CA GLY A 450 -21.92 3.92 -23.21
C GLY A 450 -22.92 2.75 -23.33
N THR A 451 -22.42 1.51 -23.42
CA THR A 451 -23.22 0.31 -23.62
C THR A 451 -24.19 0.06 -22.47
N PHE A 452 -23.83 0.45 -21.24
CA PHE A 452 -24.69 0.34 -20.08
C PHE A 452 -24.41 1.47 -19.07
N LYS A 453 -25.32 1.64 -18.11
CA LYS A 453 -25.18 2.56 -16.98
C LYS A 453 -24.92 1.78 -15.70
N GLN A 454 -24.12 2.34 -14.79
CA GLN A 454 -23.88 1.71 -13.49
C GLN A 454 -24.02 2.69 -12.32
N VAL A 455 -24.20 2.12 -11.12
CA VAL A 455 -24.06 2.77 -9.82
C VAL A 455 -23.05 1.99 -9.00
N TYR A 456 -22.41 2.66 -8.05
CA TYR A 456 -21.33 2.09 -7.24
C TYR A 456 -21.84 1.60 -5.89
N VAL A 457 -21.11 0.71 -5.25
CA VAL A 457 -21.52 0.09 -3.96
C VAL A 457 -21.76 1.13 -2.86
N HIS A 458 -21.04 2.25 -2.88
CA HIS A 458 -21.21 3.32 -1.87
C HIS A 458 -22.51 4.12 -2.01
N GLU A 459 -23.19 4.02 -3.16
CA GLU A 459 -24.47 4.68 -3.40
C GLU A 459 -25.67 3.80 -2.98
N VAL A 460 -25.44 2.49 -2.77
CA VAL A 460 -26.54 1.52 -2.60
C VAL A 460 -27.33 1.75 -1.31
N ARG A 461 -26.67 2.14 -0.21
CA ARG A 461 -27.39 2.46 1.04
C ARG A 461 -28.41 3.55 0.85
N ASP A 462 -28.03 4.65 0.22
CA ASP A 462 -28.94 5.77 -0.05
C ASP A 462 -30.11 5.36 -0.96
N LEU A 463 -29.84 4.48 -1.94
CA LEU A 463 -30.89 3.91 -2.79
C LEU A 463 -31.90 3.06 -1.99
N VAL A 464 -31.43 2.23 -1.08
CA VAL A 464 -32.29 1.40 -0.22
C VAL A 464 -33.11 2.29 0.72
N GLU A 465 -32.46 3.24 1.40
CA GLU A 465 -33.12 4.12 2.36
C GLU A 465 -34.13 5.08 1.70
N SER A 466 -33.89 5.47 0.45
CA SER A 466 -34.86 6.27 -0.35
C SER A 466 -36.00 5.45 -0.97
N GLY A 467 -35.99 4.12 -0.82
CA GLY A 467 -37.01 3.25 -1.42
C GLY A 467 -36.92 3.10 -2.93
N ALA A 468 -35.70 3.18 -3.49
CA ALA A 468 -35.46 3.01 -4.92
C ALA A 468 -35.86 1.61 -5.40
N CYS A 469 -36.20 1.48 -6.69
CA CYS A 469 -36.54 0.20 -7.28
C CYS A 469 -35.28 -0.64 -7.50
N ILE A 470 -35.02 -1.61 -6.64
CA ILE A 470 -33.89 -2.54 -6.72
C ILE A 470 -34.41 -3.93 -7.08
N ILE A 471 -33.82 -4.53 -8.10
CA ILE A 471 -34.16 -5.90 -8.55
C ILE A 471 -32.94 -6.81 -8.40
N ASP A 472 -33.13 -7.91 -7.69
CA ASP A 472 -32.15 -8.98 -7.56
C ASP A 472 -32.41 -10.03 -8.64
N VAL A 473 -31.47 -10.16 -9.59
CA VAL A 473 -31.57 -11.12 -10.71
C VAL A 473 -30.92 -12.46 -10.41
N ARG A 474 -30.62 -12.75 -9.13
CA ARG A 474 -30.14 -14.07 -8.69
C ARG A 474 -31.30 -15.07 -8.64
N GLU A 475 -30.93 -16.35 -8.59
CA GLU A 475 -31.93 -17.39 -8.40
C GLU A 475 -32.61 -17.27 -7.02
N VAL A 476 -33.83 -17.80 -6.90
CA VAL A 476 -34.66 -17.68 -5.69
C VAL A 476 -33.91 -18.17 -4.44
N SER A 477 -33.17 -19.28 -4.54
CA SER A 477 -32.40 -19.83 -3.42
C SER A 477 -31.26 -18.91 -2.96
N GLU A 478 -30.64 -18.17 -3.86
CA GLU A 478 -29.61 -17.15 -3.52
C GLU A 478 -30.24 -15.93 -2.82
N TYR A 479 -31.43 -15.52 -3.28
CA TYR A 479 -32.20 -14.44 -2.68
C TYR A 479 -32.67 -14.78 -1.26
N GLU A 480 -33.21 -15.99 -1.08
CA GLU A 480 -33.66 -16.47 0.23
C GLU A 480 -32.52 -16.60 1.24
N ALA A 481 -31.32 -16.95 0.79
CA ALA A 481 -30.13 -17.03 1.65
C ALA A 481 -29.62 -15.68 2.13
N GLY A 482 -30.04 -14.57 1.49
CA GLY A 482 -29.69 -13.20 1.86
C GLY A 482 -29.86 -12.25 0.68
N HIS A 483 -30.48 -11.08 0.93
CA HIS A 483 -30.79 -10.09 -0.11
C HIS A 483 -30.81 -8.67 0.44
N ILE A 484 -30.85 -7.67 -0.45
CA ILE A 484 -31.04 -6.28 -0.09
C ILE A 484 -32.49 -6.08 0.38
N LYS A 485 -32.68 -5.49 1.55
CA LYS A 485 -34.01 -5.19 2.10
C LYS A 485 -34.83 -4.35 1.12
N GLY A 486 -36.04 -4.80 0.83
CA GLY A 486 -36.94 -4.16 -0.14
C GLY A 486 -36.64 -4.44 -1.62
N ALA A 487 -35.60 -5.16 -1.95
CA ALA A 487 -35.33 -5.58 -3.32
C ALA A 487 -36.35 -6.65 -3.77
N LYS A 488 -36.77 -6.55 -5.02
CA LYS A 488 -37.63 -7.54 -5.67
C LYS A 488 -36.77 -8.64 -6.32
N ASN A 489 -37.08 -9.90 -6.09
CA ASN A 489 -36.42 -10.99 -6.81
C ASN A 489 -37.06 -11.23 -8.17
N LEU A 490 -36.28 -11.14 -9.21
CA LEU A 490 -36.67 -11.43 -10.59
C LEU A 490 -35.50 -12.12 -11.30
N PRO A 491 -35.40 -13.46 -11.18
CA PRO A 491 -34.25 -14.21 -11.70
C PRO A 491 -33.97 -13.91 -13.18
N LEU A 492 -32.69 -13.89 -13.57
CA LEU A 492 -32.27 -13.67 -14.96
C LEU A 492 -32.90 -14.69 -15.92
N SER A 493 -33.14 -15.90 -15.45
CA SER A 493 -33.84 -17.00 -16.17
C SER A 493 -35.28 -16.65 -16.52
N GLU A 494 -35.96 -15.80 -15.71
CA GLU A 494 -37.38 -15.48 -15.84
C GLU A 494 -37.64 -14.05 -16.36
N ILE A 495 -36.63 -13.18 -16.35
CA ILE A 495 -36.79 -11.75 -16.56
C ILE A 495 -37.48 -11.39 -17.89
N ARG A 496 -37.28 -12.21 -18.96
CA ARG A 496 -37.86 -12.00 -20.29
C ARG A 496 -39.37 -12.29 -20.34
N ASP A 497 -39.84 -13.12 -19.44
CA ASP A 497 -41.25 -13.54 -19.36
C ASP A 497 -42.06 -12.70 -18.36
N ARG A 498 -41.36 -11.82 -17.61
CA ARG A 498 -41.94 -11.01 -16.52
C ARG A 498 -41.63 -9.52 -16.67
N LEU A 499 -41.62 -9.00 -17.91
CA LEU A 499 -41.28 -7.62 -18.23
C LEU A 499 -42.27 -6.59 -17.66
N ASP A 500 -43.53 -6.96 -17.52
CA ASP A 500 -44.60 -6.16 -16.92
C ASP A 500 -44.39 -5.85 -15.44
N GLU A 501 -43.49 -6.59 -14.80
CA GLU A 501 -43.09 -6.35 -13.39
C GLU A 501 -41.99 -5.31 -13.23
N ILE A 502 -41.39 -4.80 -14.32
CA ILE A 502 -40.29 -3.85 -14.33
C ILE A 502 -40.81 -2.44 -14.63
N PRO A 503 -40.67 -1.48 -13.70
CA PRO A 503 -41.10 -0.09 -13.94
C PRO A 503 -40.34 0.56 -15.09
N THR A 504 -41.07 1.36 -15.89
CA THR A 504 -40.54 2.18 -16.98
C THR A 504 -40.51 3.68 -16.66
N ASP A 505 -41.18 4.08 -15.57
CA ASP A 505 -41.39 5.47 -15.16
C ASP A 505 -40.35 6.00 -14.16
N ARG A 506 -39.43 5.17 -13.72
CA ARG A 506 -38.40 5.50 -12.71
C ARG A 506 -37.15 4.66 -12.91
N PRO A 507 -35.98 5.09 -12.36
CA PRO A 507 -34.75 4.29 -12.39
C PRO A 507 -34.93 2.92 -11.73
N VAL A 508 -34.35 1.89 -12.35
CA VAL A 508 -34.34 0.51 -11.85
C VAL A 508 -32.90 0.04 -11.73
N TYR A 509 -32.53 -0.44 -10.55
CA TYR A 509 -31.18 -0.84 -10.22
C TYR A 509 -31.10 -2.37 -10.11
N LEU A 510 -30.34 -2.98 -11.03
CA LEU A 510 -30.19 -4.44 -11.07
C LEU A 510 -28.90 -4.86 -10.39
N HIS A 511 -28.98 -5.87 -9.55
CA HIS A 511 -27.80 -6.54 -9.03
C HIS A 511 -27.90 -8.04 -9.14
N CYS A 512 -26.75 -8.70 -9.13
CA CYS A 512 -26.63 -10.14 -8.91
C CYS A 512 -25.55 -10.40 -7.86
N ARG A 513 -24.92 -11.58 -7.86
CA ARG A 513 -23.82 -11.87 -6.93
C ARG A 513 -22.61 -10.93 -7.09
N SER A 514 -22.11 -10.71 -8.33
CA SER A 514 -20.86 -9.98 -8.63
C SER A 514 -20.97 -9.06 -9.86
N ALA A 515 -22.19 -8.58 -10.18
CA ALA A 515 -22.54 -7.66 -11.26
C ALA A 515 -22.56 -8.24 -12.70
N GLN A 516 -22.13 -9.47 -12.96
CA GLN A 516 -22.09 -10.04 -14.32
C GLN A 516 -23.47 -10.45 -14.85
N ARG A 517 -24.28 -11.18 -14.08
CA ARG A 517 -25.64 -11.58 -14.47
C ARG A 517 -26.55 -10.36 -14.61
N SER A 518 -26.40 -9.38 -13.71
CA SER A 518 -27.17 -8.14 -13.79
C SER A 518 -26.76 -7.26 -14.98
N TYR A 519 -25.49 -7.26 -15.37
CA TYR A 519 -25.05 -6.66 -16.64
C TYR A 519 -25.77 -7.31 -17.83
N ASN A 520 -25.82 -8.65 -17.89
CA ASN A 520 -26.55 -9.36 -18.95
C ASN A 520 -28.05 -9.01 -18.95
N ALA A 521 -28.67 -8.86 -17.76
CA ALA A 521 -30.04 -8.41 -17.63
C ALA A 521 -30.24 -6.98 -18.13
N CYS A 522 -29.32 -6.05 -17.80
CA CYS A 522 -29.36 -4.67 -18.28
C CYS A 522 -29.40 -4.63 -19.82
N LEU A 523 -28.47 -5.34 -20.47
CA LEU A 523 -28.44 -5.37 -21.95
C LEU A 523 -29.69 -6.00 -22.56
N ALA A 524 -30.19 -7.09 -21.98
CA ALA A 524 -31.40 -7.72 -22.46
C ALA A 524 -32.61 -6.76 -22.36
N LEU A 525 -32.76 -6.07 -21.24
CA LEU A 525 -33.84 -5.11 -21.02
C LEU A 525 -33.71 -3.88 -21.94
N GLN A 526 -32.51 -3.36 -22.14
CA GLN A 526 -32.28 -2.25 -23.08
C GLN A 526 -32.71 -2.62 -24.51
N HIS A 527 -32.36 -3.82 -24.99
CA HIS A 527 -32.81 -4.31 -26.30
C HIS A 527 -34.33 -4.54 -26.36
N LEU A 528 -35.00 -4.70 -25.21
CA LEU A 528 -36.45 -4.82 -25.09
C LEU A 528 -37.15 -3.46 -24.84
N GLY A 529 -36.41 -2.35 -24.92
CA GLY A 529 -36.96 -1.00 -24.90
C GLY A 529 -36.92 -0.29 -23.52
N PHE A 530 -36.22 -0.83 -22.54
CA PHE A 530 -36.01 -0.17 -21.24
C PHE A 530 -34.74 0.72 -21.27
N ASP A 531 -34.85 2.00 -21.02
CA ASP A 531 -33.73 2.96 -21.02
C ASP A 531 -33.33 3.47 -19.61
N ASN A 532 -34.08 3.06 -18.59
CA ASN A 532 -33.99 3.47 -17.19
C ASN A 532 -33.25 2.45 -16.29
N ILE A 533 -32.48 1.55 -16.87
CA ILE A 533 -31.84 0.42 -16.19
C ILE A 533 -30.40 0.72 -15.84
N TYR A 534 -29.99 0.40 -14.61
CA TYR A 534 -28.65 0.59 -14.07
C TYR A 534 -28.12 -0.72 -13.47
N ASN A 535 -26.85 -1.02 -13.72
CA ASN A 535 -26.16 -2.15 -13.08
C ASN A 535 -25.50 -1.72 -11.77
N VAL A 536 -25.64 -2.47 -10.69
CA VAL A 536 -24.93 -2.23 -9.43
C VAL A 536 -23.55 -2.88 -9.50
N SER A 537 -22.51 -2.04 -9.59
CA SER A 537 -21.12 -2.47 -9.67
C SER A 537 -20.70 -3.25 -8.41
N GLY A 538 -20.02 -4.39 -8.58
CA GLY A 538 -19.63 -5.28 -7.47
C GLY A 538 -20.74 -6.21 -6.95
N GLY A 539 -22.02 -5.94 -7.28
CA GLY A 539 -23.16 -6.77 -6.90
C GLY A 539 -23.33 -6.99 -5.40
N PHE A 540 -24.09 -8.01 -5.03
CA PHE A 540 -24.42 -8.32 -3.63
C PHE A 540 -23.20 -8.64 -2.77
N MET A 541 -22.20 -9.31 -3.33
CA MET A 541 -20.94 -9.58 -2.63
C MET A 541 -20.20 -8.27 -2.32
N GLY A 542 -20.08 -7.37 -3.29
CA GLY A 542 -19.46 -6.06 -3.09
C GLY A 542 -20.16 -5.24 -2.02
N ILE A 543 -21.50 -5.25 -2.00
CA ILE A 543 -22.34 -4.61 -0.99
C ILE A 543 -22.11 -5.23 0.40
N SER A 544 -22.10 -6.58 0.48
CA SER A 544 -21.86 -7.29 1.74
C SER A 544 -20.52 -6.89 2.37
N PHE A 545 -19.45 -6.86 1.59
CA PHE A 545 -18.13 -6.42 2.08
C PHE A 545 -18.12 -4.94 2.48
N TYR A 546 -18.80 -4.09 1.71
CA TYR A 546 -18.81 -2.65 1.94
C TYR A 546 -19.52 -2.26 3.25
N GLU A 547 -20.63 -2.92 3.55
CA GLU A 547 -21.49 -2.58 4.69
C GLU A 547 -21.05 -3.28 6.00
N TYR A 548 -20.55 -4.51 5.93
CA TYR A 548 -20.37 -5.41 7.06
C TYR A 548 -19.61 -4.80 8.23
N TYR A 549 -18.40 -4.32 8.00
CA TYR A 549 -17.57 -3.80 9.08
C TYR A 549 -18.23 -2.61 9.78
N ASN A 550 -18.73 -1.65 8.99
CA ASN A 550 -19.38 -0.46 9.52
C ASN A 550 -20.66 -0.78 10.29
N ASP A 551 -21.47 -1.71 9.79
CA ASP A 551 -22.69 -2.14 10.49
C ASP A 551 -22.36 -2.80 11.82
N LYS A 552 -21.28 -3.59 11.90
CA LYS A 552 -20.82 -4.26 13.13
C LYS A 552 -20.23 -3.30 14.18
N VAL A 553 -19.42 -2.32 13.75
CA VAL A 553 -18.71 -1.45 14.71
C VAL A 553 -19.51 -0.20 15.09
N GLN A 554 -20.44 0.25 14.25
CA GLN A 554 -21.28 1.43 14.49
C GLN A 554 -22.70 1.08 14.92
N ASP A 555 -23.02 -0.21 15.07
CA ASP A 555 -24.36 -0.71 15.40
C ASP A 555 -25.44 -0.14 14.46
N ARG A 556 -25.10 -0.04 13.15
CA ARG A 556 -26.01 0.46 12.14
C ARG A 556 -27.01 -0.62 11.74
N GLU A 557 -28.23 -0.21 11.40
CA GLU A 557 -29.21 -1.13 10.80
C GLU A 557 -28.69 -1.64 9.44
N PRO A 558 -28.50 -2.95 9.25
CA PRO A 558 -28.06 -3.50 7.97
C PRO A 558 -29.08 -3.26 6.86
N ILE A 559 -28.61 -2.92 5.67
CA ILE A 559 -29.47 -2.82 4.48
C ILE A 559 -29.69 -4.18 3.80
N VAL A 560 -29.06 -5.23 4.29
CA VAL A 560 -29.23 -6.61 3.82
C VAL A 560 -29.88 -7.48 4.90
N THR A 561 -30.56 -8.54 4.49
CA THR A 561 -31.16 -9.50 5.44
C THR A 561 -30.10 -10.41 6.04
N GLU A 562 -29.15 -10.86 5.21
CA GLU A 562 -27.97 -11.62 5.60
C GLU A 562 -26.80 -11.24 4.67
N TYR A 563 -25.57 -11.28 5.18
CA TYR A 563 -24.38 -11.03 4.36
C TYR A 563 -23.95 -12.27 3.60
N ASN A 564 -23.38 -12.08 2.40
CA ASN A 564 -22.80 -13.17 1.61
C ASN A 564 -21.42 -12.75 1.07
N PHE A 565 -20.41 -13.51 1.46
CA PHE A 565 -19.01 -13.26 1.10
C PHE A 565 -18.43 -14.28 0.11
N ASN A 566 -19.24 -15.30 -0.28
CA ASN A 566 -18.84 -16.40 -1.15
C ASN A 566 -19.48 -16.31 -2.54
#